data_e4b3159fa2f7ba702df4c902ff782629
#
_entry.id   e4b3159fa2f7ba702df4c902ff782629
#
_cell.length_a   1.000
_cell.length_b   1.000
_cell.length_c   1.000
_cell.angle_alpha   90.00
_cell.angle_beta   90.00
_cell.angle_gamma   90.00
#
_symmetry.space_group_name_H-M   'P 1'
#
loop_
_entity.id
_entity.type
_entity.pdbx_description
1 polymer ?
#
loop_
_entity_poly.entity_id
_entity_poly.type
_entity_poly.pdbx_seq_one_letter_code
_entity_poly.pdbx_strand_id
1 'polypeptide(L)'
;MWHRSFFKGKSLRVQVCNGFAYLTLRFSGLSTKVLTIEERKAEVLIKLRKYKLVEKEPFEGAYAYIIDIPQDKERAIVWCILGEATVGIAAMNTLYKIMKDKELERAIVVTEGRYTHAVKLGAKKKNVELLPKSFPVFDIFEHGLVPFHEILSEKEKNQLLAQFKVKPYQMPQIRSGDPAVKVIGAKPGDVLKITRKSTTAGKHVTYRYVVE
;
A
#
# COMPACT_ATOMS: atom_id res chain seq x y z
N MET A 1 -26.41 -23.90 23.80
CA MET A 1 -25.65 -25.04 24.33
C MET A 1 -24.17 -24.63 24.36
N TRP A 2 -23.58 -24.54 25.53
CA TRP A 2 -22.21 -24.04 25.71
C TRP A 2 -21.29 -25.25 25.91
N HIS A 3 -20.32 -25.46 25.04
CA HIS A 3 -19.26 -26.43 25.26
C HIS A 3 -17.98 -25.72 25.70
N ARG A 4 -17.52 -26.02 26.91
CA ARG A 4 -16.21 -25.59 27.42
C ARG A 4 -15.19 -26.69 27.18
N SER A 5 -14.23 -26.44 26.32
CA SER A 5 -13.03 -27.28 26.24
C SER A 5 -11.84 -26.52 26.81
N PHE A 6 -11.19 -27.10 27.80
CA PHE A 6 -9.97 -26.58 28.41
C PHE A 6 -8.75 -27.22 27.74
N PHE A 7 -7.93 -26.44 27.10
CA PHE A 7 -6.61 -26.86 26.64
C PHE A 7 -5.54 -25.93 27.22
N LYS A 8 -4.70 -26.45 28.13
CA LYS A 8 -3.51 -25.78 28.73
C LYS A 8 -3.67 -24.30 29.06
N GLY A 9 -4.54 -23.96 30.02
CA GLY A 9 -4.56 -22.63 30.65
C GLY A 9 -5.12 -21.48 29.83
N LYS A 10 -5.78 -21.74 28.68
CA LYS A 10 -6.39 -20.71 27.82
C LYS A 10 -7.89 -20.94 27.68
N SER A 11 -8.68 -19.92 27.98
CA SER A 11 -10.14 -19.97 27.83
C SER A 11 -10.53 -19.62 26.39
N LEU A 12 -11.09 -20.57 25.68
CA LEU A 12 -11.70 -20.39 24.37
C LEU A 12 -13.19 -20.13 24.52
N ARG A 13 -13.69 -19.01 24.02
CA ARG A 13 -15.14 -18.79 23.83
C ARG A 13 -15.46 -18.82 22.36
N VAL A 14 -16.33 -19.71 21.95
CA VAL A 14 -16.89 -19.77 20.61
C VAL A 14 -18.25 -19.09 20.65
N GLN A 15 -18.42 -18.05 19.86
CA GLN A 15 -19.70 -17.37 19.67
C GLN A 15 -20.19 -17.70 18.26
N VAL A 16 -21.36 -18.34 18.18
CA VAL A 16 -21.99 -18.65 16.90
C VAL A 16 -23.12 -17.64 16.67
N CYS A 17 -22.95 -16.79 15.65
CA CYS A 17 -24.01 -15.94 15.14
C CYS A 17 -24.21 -16.26 13.65
N ASN A 18 -25.47 -16.50 13.25
CA ASN A 18 -25.89 -16.73 11.86
C ASN A 18 -25.16 -17.86 11.11
N GLY A 19 -24.96 -19.02 11.78
CA GLY A 19 -24.45 -20.23 11.11
C GLY A 19 -22.97 -20.25 10.77
N PHE A 20 -22.21 -19.20 11.10
CA PHE A 20 -20.75 -19.17 10.96
C PHE A 20 -20.06 -19.12 12.33
N ALA A 21 -19.14 -20.07 12.58
CA ALA A 21 -18.35 -20.12 13.80
C ALA A 21 -17.09 -19.24 13.62
N TYR A 22 -17.02 -18.13 14.35
CA TYR A 22 -15.81 -17.31 14.43
C TYR A 22 -15.02 -17.70 15.68
N LEU A 23 -13.79 -18.16 15.47
CA LEU A 23 -12.86 -18.51 16.54
C LEU A 23 -12.17 -17.23 17.03
N THR A 24 -12.60 -16.66 18.15
CA THR A 24 -11.92 -15.51 18.77
C THR A 24 -10.94 -15.99 19.84
N LEU A 25 -9.64 -15.94 19.54
CA LEU A 25 -8.58 -16.09 20.54
C LEU A 25 -8.45 -14.78 21.34
N ARG A 26 -8.94 -14.76 22.57
CA ARG A 26 -8.64 -13.66 23.51
C ARG A 26 -7.27 -13.91 24.14
N PHE A 27 -6.27 -13.19 23.69
CA PHE A 27 -5.08 -12.93 24.48
C PHE A 27 -5.44 -11.84 25.52
N SER A 28 -5.17 -12.10 26.79
CA SER A 28 -5.34 -11.14 27.88
C SER A 28 -4.53 -9.88 27.56
N GLY A 29 -5.23 -8.78 27.27
CA GLY A 29 -4.64 -7.45 27.15
C GLY A 29 -4.67 -6.75 25.80
N LEU A 30 -4.90 -7.45 24.67
CA LEU A 30 -5.08 -6.79 23.38
C LEU A 30 -6.52 -7.01 22.88
N SER A 31 -7.30 -5.95 22.85
CA SER A 31 -8.51 -5.89 22.03
C SER A 31 -8.08 -6.01 20.57
N THR A 32 -8.27 -7.17 19.95
CA THR A 32 -8.05 -7.31 18.49
C THR A 32 -9.15 -6.55 17.78
N LYS A 33 -8.94 -5.24 17.58
CA LYS A 33 -9.78 -4.45 16.71
C LYS A 33 -9.67 -5.07 15.32
N VAL A 34 -10.78 -5.49 14.73
CA VAL A 34 -10.80 -5.97 13.35
C VAL A 34 -10.43 -4.78 12.47
N LEU A 35 -9.28 -4.85 11.81
CA LEU A 35 -8.84 -3.82 10.89
C LEU A 35 -9.84 -3.67 9.73
N THR A 36 -10.18 -2.44 9.41
CA THR A 36 -10.99 -2.14 8.23
C THR A 36 -10.24 -2.45 6.93
N ILE A 37 -10.95 -2.49 5.81
CA ILE A 37 -10.32 -2.75 4.49
C ILE A 37 -9.29 -1.67 4.18
N GLU A 38 -9.62 -0.41 4.47
CA GLU A 38 -8.75 0.74 4.25
C GLU A 38 -7.48 0.67 5.12
N GLU A 39 -7.61 0.29 6.38
CA GLU A 39 -6.47 0.10 7.27
C GLU A 39 -5.56 -1.03 6.78
N ARG A 40 -6.12 -2.16 6.31
CA ARG A 40 -5.34 -3.25 5.72
C ARG A 40 -4.59 -2.80 4.47
N LYS A 41 -5.24 -2.03 3.57
CA LYS A 41 -4.57 -1.45 2.40
C LYS A 41 -3.41 -0.54 2.80
N ALA A 42 -3.58 0.29 3.83
CA ALA A 42 -2.52 1.15 4.33
C ALA A 42 -1.34 0.34 4.88
N GLU A 43 -1.60 -0.70 5.68
CA GLU A 43 -0.55 -1.57 6.22
C GLU A 43 0.21 -2.32 5.11
N VAL A 44 -0.52 -2.86 4.12
CA VAL A 44 0.08 -3.51 2.95
C VAL A 44 0.94 -2.54 2.16
N LEU A 45 0.47 -1.31 1.93
CA LEU A 45 1.22 -0.27 1.24
C LEU A 45 2.53 0.07 1.98
N ILE A 46 2.46 0.28 3.29
CA ILE A 46 3.62 0.59 4.13
C ILE A 46 4.66 -0.56 4.05
N LYS A 47 4.19 -1.82 4.17
CA LYS A 47 5.05 -3.00 4.07
C LYS A 47 5.73 -3.12 2.70
N LEU A 48 4.96 -3.01 1.62
CA LEU A 48 5.45 -3.26 0.25
C LEU A 48 6.38 -2.17 -0.26
N ARG A 49 6.12 -0.91 0.10
CA ARG A 49 7.01 0.21 -0.24
C ARG A 49 8.16 0.39 0.74
N LYS A 50 8.27 -0.50 1.74
CA LYS A 50 9.32 -0.47 2.77
C LYS A 50 9.40 0.88 3.51
N TYR A 51 8.24 1.50 3.71
CA TYR A 51 8.15 2.72 4.50
C TYR A 51 8.35 2.42 5.98
N LYS A 52 9.00 3.32 6.69
CA LYS A 52 9.18 3.18 8.13
C LYS A 52 8.02 3.86 8.85
N LEU A 53 7.25 3.06 9.60
CA LEU A 53 6.18 3.60 10.45
C LEU A 53 6.81 4.35 11.64
N VAL A 54 6.46 5.61 11.80
CA VAL A 54 6.90 6.45 12.92
C VAL A 54 5.81 6.47 13.99
N GLU A 55 4.57 6.77 13.61
CA GLU A 55 3.47 6.98 14.54
C GLU A 55 2.15 6.50 13.93
N LYS A 56 1.25 6.05 14.80
CA LYS A 56 -0.11 5.63 14.43
C LYS A 56 -1.09 6.37 15.32
N GLU A 57 -1.79 7.34 14.76
CA GLU A 57 -2.77 8.16 15.48
C GLU A 57 -4.20 7.76 15.11
N PRO A 58 -5.11 7.69 16.08
CA PRO A 58 -6.53 7.54 15.80
C PRO A 58 -7.07 8.86 15.21
N PHE A 59 -7.79 8.77 14.09
CA PHE A 59 -8.40 9.93 13.45
C PHE A 59 -9.76 9.54 12.85
N GLU A 60 -10.83 10.26 13.20
CA GLU A 60 -12.20 10.05 12.67
C GLU A 60 -12.66 8.58 12.66
N GLY A 61 -12.33 7.81 13.71
CA GLY A 61 -12.70 6.40 13.80
C GLY A 61 -11.79 5.40 13.07
N ALA A 62 -10.84 5.90 12.26
CA ALA A 62 -9.77 5.14 11.62
C ALA A 62 -8.39 5.51 12.20
N TYR A 63 -7.34 5.17 11.47
CA TYR A 63 -5.97 5.52 11.82
C TYR A 63 -5.32 6.35 10.72
N ALA A 64 -4.60 7.39 11.13
CA ALA A 64 -3.61 8.06 10.31
C ALA A 64 -2.22 7.53 10.67
N TYR A 65 -1.45 7.14 9.67
CA TYR A 65 -0.10 6.61 9.84
C TYR A 65 0.90 7.68 9.40
N ILE A 66 1.80 8.08 10.27
CA ILE A 66 2.94 8.92 9.92
C ILE A 66 4.09 7.99 9.56
N ILE A 67 4.61 8.16 8.36
CA ILE A 67 5.65 7.32 7.79
C ILE A 67 6.85 8.15 7.35
N ASP A 68 8.04 7.59 7.48
CA ASP A 68 9.25 8.10 6.85
C ASP A 68 9.48 7.37 5.53
N ILE A 69 9.72 8.13 4.47
CA ILE A 69 10.06 7.63 3.14
C ILE A 69 11.58 7.54 3.06
N PRO A 70 12.19 6.34 3.07
CA PRO A 70 13.64 6.21 3.16
C PRO A 70 14.38 6.72 1.92
N GLN A 71 13.70 6.81 0.77
CA GLN A 71 14.28 7.28 -0.49
C GLN A 71 14.50 8.80 -0.51
N ASP A 72 13.49 9.56 -0.05
CA ASP A 72 13.47 11.02 -0.13
C ASP A 72 13.82 11.67 1.22
N LYS A 73 13.91 10.89 2.32
CA LYS A 73 14.05 11.36 3.71
C LYS A 73 12.91 12.32 4.13
N GLU A 74 11.79 12.22 3.47
CA GLU A 74 10.59 13.02 3.73
C GLU A 74 9.64 12.27 4.65
N ARG A 75 8.87 13.03 5.43
CA ARG A 75 7.75 12.48 6.21
C ARG A 75 6.47 12.60 5.39
N ALA A 76 5.65 11.57 5.45
CA ALA A 76 4.36 11.55 4.81
C ALA A 76 3.29 11.01 5.76
N ILE A 77 2.03 11.37 5.49
CA ILE A 77 0.87 10.84 6.19
C ILE A 77 0.11 9.90 5.26
N VAL A 78 -0.24 8.70 5.76
CA VAL A 78 -1.22 7.80 5.12
C VAL A 78 -2.52 7.94 5.88
N TRP A 79 -3.52 8.51 5.24
CA TRP A 79 -4.82 8.78 5.84
C TRP A 79 -5.88 7.85 5.29
N CYS A 80 -6.52 7.11 6.19
CA CYS A 80 -7.60 6.18 5.86
C CYS A 80 -8.96 6.88 6.03
N ILE A 81 -9.74 6.99 4.96
CA ILE A 81 -11.10 7.55 4.98
C ILE A 81 -12.09 6.39 4.97
N LEU A 82 -12.82 6.22 6.07
CA LEU A 82 -13.78 5.13 6.24
C LEU A 82 -15.17 5.48 5.73
N GLY A 83 -15.82 4.49 5.12
CA GLY A 83 -17.27 4.50 4.88
C GLY A 83 -17.81 5.52 3.88
N GLU A 84 -16.97 6.38 3.31
CA GLU A 84 -17.41 7.35 2.31
C GLU A 84 -17.53 6.71 0.92
N ALA A 85 -18.74 6.72 0.34
CA ALA A 85 -18.94 6.27 -1.04
C ALA A 85 -18.20 7.18 -2.04
N THR A 86 -18.06 8.47 -1.72
CA THR A 86 -17.38 9.45 -2.57
C THR A 86 -16.62 10.48 -1.72
N VAL A 87 -15.31 10.56 -1.91
CA VAL A 87 -14.46 11.53 -1.23
C VAL A 87 -14.56 12.89 -1.92
N GLY A 88 -15.03 13.88 -1.17
CA GLY A 88 -15.21 15.26 -1.61
C GLY A 88 -14.03 16.18 -1.25
N ILE A 89 -14.14 17.43 -1.68
CA ILE A 89 -13.09 18.45 -1.43
C ILE A 89 -12.99 18.82 0.06
N ALA A 90 -14.06 18.65 0.84
CA ALA A 90 -14.06 18.90 2.27
C ALA A 90 -13.04 18.04 3.01
N ALA A 91 -13.03 16.71 2.74
CA ALA A 91 -12.06 15.77 3.29
C ALA A 91 -10.62 16.18 2.90
N MET A 92 -10.41 16.61 1.65
CA MET A 92 -9.08 17.07 1.23
C MET A 92 -8.65 18.36 1.96
N ASN A 93 -9.57 19.28 2.25
CA ASN A 93 -9.24 20.48 3.02
C ASN A 93 -8.83 20.14 4.46
N THR A 94 -9.47 19.14 5.07
CA THR A 94 -9.07 18.62 6.39
C THR A 94 -7.66 18.03 6.33
N LEU A 95 -7.37 17.21 5.31
CA LEU A 95 -6.03 16.65 5.11
C LEU A 95 -4.97 17.74 4.96
N TYR A 96 -5.26 18.79 4.16
CA TYR A 96 -4.32 19.89 3.96
C TYR A 96 -4.03 20.69 5.23
N LYS A 97 -5.01 20.85 6.12
CA LYS A 97 -4.78 21.45 7.44
C LYS A 97 -3.83 20.58 8.26
N ILE A 98 -4.09 19.27 8.34
CA ILE A 98 -3.22 18.33 9.07
C ILE A 98 -1.79 18.34 8.51
N MET A 99 -1.63 18.32 7.19
CA MET A 99 -0.31 18.39 6.55
C MET A 99 0.44 19.67 6.94
N LYS A 100 -0.26 20.80 6.99
CA LYS A 100 0.32 22.08 7.38
C LYS A 100 0.69 22.11 8.87
N ASP A 101 -0.20 21.61 9.74
CA ASP A 101 0.00 21.60 11.19
C ASP A 101 1.17 20.68 11.61
N LYS A 102 1.39 19.59 10.88
CA LYS A 102 2.46 18.62 11.13
C LYS A 102 3.69 18.82 10.23
N GLU A 103 3.73 19.88 9.44
CA GLU A 103 4.83 20.18 8.50
C GLU A 103 5.16 19.01 7.55
N LEU A 104 4.12 18.34 7.02
CA LEU A 104 4.26 17.18 6.14
C LEU A 104 4.14 17.61 4.67
N GLU A 105 5.08 17.19 3.85
CA GLU A 105 5.14 17.55 2.42
C GLU A 105 4.33 16.62 1.53
N ARG A 106 4.12 15.36 1.96
CA ARG A 106 3.43 14.33 1.16
C ARG A 106 2.31 13.68 1.96
N ALA A 107 1.25 13.30 1.25
CA ALA A 107 0.17 12.50 1.82
C ALA A 107 -0.27 11.40 0.87
N ILE A 108 -0.76 10.30 1.43
CA ILE A 108 -1.38 9.19 0.71
C ILE A 108 -2.78 9.00 1.28
N VAL A 109 -3.79 9.06 0.42
CA VAL A 109 -5.19 8.87 0.82
C VAL A 109 -5.63 7.47 0.42
N VAL A 110 -6.15 6.74 1.40
CA VAL A 110 -6.66 5.38 1.23
C VAL A 110 -8.16 5.36 1.47
N THR A 111 -8.97 4.92 0.50
CA THR A 111 -10.41 4.79 0.61
C THR A 111 -10.95 3.69 -0.30
N GLU A 112 -12.10 3.13 0.05
CA GLU A 112 -12.92 2.27 -0.83
C GLU A 112 -13.87 3.10 -1.72
N GLY A 113 -14.02 4.40 -1.43
CA GLY A 113 -14.88 5.30 -2.18
C GLY A 113 -14.31 5.75 -3.53
N ARG A 114 -15.08 6.54 -4.23
CA ARG A 114 -14.68 7.19 -5.47
C ARG A 114 -14.14 8.59 -5.17
N TYR A 115 -13.12 9.01 -5.89
CA TYR A 115 -12.62 10.39 -5.82
C TYR A 115 -13.35 11.28 -6.82
N THR A 116 -13.82 12.45 -6.39
CA THR A 116 -14.37 13.46 -7.30
C THR A 116 -13.29 14.03 -8.22
N HIS A 117 -13.67 14.60 -9.37
CA HIS A 117 -12.72 15.20 -10.30
C HIS A 117 -11.93 16.35 -9.66
N ALA A 118 -12.58 17.18 -8.84
CA ALA A 118 -11.94 18.27 -8.10
C ALA A 118 -10.85 17.77 -7.14
N VAL A 119 -11.09 16.64 -6.45
CA VAL A 119 -10.10 15.99 -5.58
C VAL A 119 -8.88 15.51 -6.38
N LYS A 120 -9.10 14.87 -7.55
CA LYS A 120 -7.99 14.41 -8.41
C LYS A 120 -7.11 15.57 -8.90
N LEU A 121 -7.71 16.69 -9.28
CA LEU A 121 -6.96 17.88 -9.68
C LEU A 121 -6.22 18.52 -8.50
N GLY A 122 -6.85 18.61 -7.34
CA GLY A 122 -6.23 19.17 -6.13
C GLY A 122 -5.07 18.33 -5.62
N ALA A 123 -5.20 17.00 -5.66
CA ALA A 123 -4.18 16.07 -5.24
C ALA A 123 -2.88 16.19 -6.06
N LYS A 124 -3.02 16.33 -7.40
CA LYS A 124 -1.86 16.55 -8.29
C LYS A 124 -1.07 17.81 -7.97
N LYS A 125 -1.77 18.88 -7.54
CA LYS A 125 -1.14 20.18 -7.21
C LYS A 125 -0.38 20.17 -5.88
N LYS A 126 -0.72 19.27 -4.96
CA LYS A 126 -0.23 19.29 -3.57
C LYS A 126 0.49 18.00 -3.15
N ASN A 127 1.07 17.27 -4.06
CA ASN A 127 1.81 16.03 -3.80
C ASN A 127 1.03 14.99 -2.97
N VAL A 128 -0.29 14.88 -3.21
CA VAL A 128 -1.14 13.89 -2.55
C VAL A 128 -1.37 12.72 -3.50
N GLU A 129 -0.95 11.54 -3.08
CA GLU A 129 -1.21 10.30 -3.80
C GLU A 129 -2.59 9.76 -3.42
N LEU A 130 -3.43 9.51 -4.42
CA LEU A 130 -4.75 8.91 -4.23
C LEU A 130 -4.67 7.42 -4.56
N LEU A 131 -4.86 6.57 -3.56
CA LEU A 131 -4.83 5.14 -3.76
C LEU A 131 -6.10 4.69 -4.51
N PRO A 132 -5.97 3.93 -5.61
CA PRO A 132 -7.14 3.44 -6.34
C PRO A 132 -7.89 2.38 -5.52
N LYS A 133 -9.21 2.29 -5.73
CA LYS A 133 -10.03 1.23 -5.13
C LYS A 133 -9.51 -0.18 -5.39
N SER A 134 -8.92 -0.40 -6.58
CA SER A 134 -8.32 -1.67 -7.01
C SER A 134 -7.00 -2.02 -6.32
N PHE A 135 -6.54 -1.21 -5.35
CA PHE A 135 -5.31 -1.53 -4.61
C PHE A 135 -5.53 -2.80 -3.77
N PRO A 136 -4.60 -3.77 -3.78
CA PRO A 136 -4.76 -5.03 -3.08
C PRO A 136 -4.76 -4.87 -1.56
N VAL A 137 -5.51 -5.75 -0.90
CA VAL A 137 -5.64 -5.82 0.58
C VAL A 137 -4.64 -6.79 1.19
N PHE A 138 -3.87 -7.49 0.35
CA PHE A 138 -2.88 -8.49 0.71
C PHE A 138 -1.59 -8.30 -0.11
N ASP A 139 -0.51 -8.90 0.36
CA ASP A 139 0.78 -8.85 -0.34
C ASP A 139 0.73 -9.71 -1.62
N ILE A 140 0.64 -9.06 -2.77
CA ILE A 140 0.58 -9.75 -4.07
C ILE A 140 1.86 -10.53 -4.39
N PHE A 141 3.01 -10.14 -3.83
CA PHE A 141 4.29 -10.79 -4.09
C PHE A 141 4.50 -12.08 -3.29
N GLU A 142 3.64 -12.36 -2.31
CA GLU A 142 3.60 -13.67 -1.63
C GLU A 142 3.04 -14.77 -2.55
N HIS A 143 2.31 -14.39 -3.61
CA HIS A 143 1.76 -15.35 -4.56
C HIS A 143 2.84 -15.90 -5.50
N GLY A 144 2.98 -17.22 -5.58
CA GLY A 144 4.08 -17.88 -6.31
C GLY A 144 4.19 -17.57 -7.82
N LEU A 145 3.09 -17.14 -8.45
CA LEU A 145 3.07 -16.75 -9.88
C LEU A 145 3.41 -15.28 -10.11
N VAL A 146 3.40 -14.43 -9.08
CA VAL A 146 3.73 -13.02 -9.20
C VAL A 146 5.23 -12.83 -9.00
N PRO A 147 5.97 -12.39 -10.04
CA PRO A 147 7.40 -12.15 -9.90
C PRO A 147 7.66 -10.95 -9.00
N PHE A 148 8.83 -10.95 -8.38
CA PHE A 148 9.26 -9.85 -7.53
C PHE A 148 9.69 -8.65 -8.40
N HIS A 149 9.19 -7.45 -8.06
CA HIS A 149 9.46 -6.20 -8.76
C HIS A 149 10.22 -5.25 -7.85
N GLU A 150 11.26 -4.63 -8.38
CA GLU A 150 12.07 -3.60 -7.71
C GLU A 150 12.24 -2.39 -8.62
N ILE A 151 12.15 -1.19 -8.06
CA ILE A 151 12.47 0.05 -8.78
C ILE A 151 13.98 0.23 -8.75
N LEU A 152 14.59 0.43 -9.91
CA LEU A 152 16.01 0.76 -9.99
C LEU A 152 16.25 2.22 -9.62
N SER A 153 17.36 2.46 -8.93
CA SER A 153 17.84 3.83 -8.69
C SER A 153 18.27 4.49 -10.01
N GLU A 154 18.30 5.81 -10.07
CA GLU A 154 18.74 6.54 -11.28
C GLU A 154 20.16 6.16 -11.70
N LYS A 155 21.06 5.85 -10.77
CA LYS A 155 22.41 5.39 -11.06
C LYS A 155 22.41 4.03 -11.76
N GLU A 156 21.67 3.06 -11.20
CA GLU A 156 21.54 1.72 -11.77
C GLU A 156 20.85 1.74 -13.13
N LYS A 157 19.81 2.58 -13.28
CA LYS A 157 19.12 2.79 -14.56
C LYS A 157 20.09 3.28 -15.64
N ASN A 158 20.90 4.30 -15.33
CA ASN A 158 21.87 4.83 -16.28
C ASN A 158 22.96 3.81 -16.63
N GLN A 159 23.46 3.05 -15.65
CA GLN A 159 24.41 1.97 -15.89
C GLN A 159 23.82 0.87 -16.78
N LEU A 160 22.58 0.47 -16.53
CA LEU A 160 21.87 -0.52 -17.33
C LEU A 160 21.70 -0.07 -18.77
N LEU A 161 21.26 1.17 -19.00
CA LEU A 161 21.08 1.72 -20.33
C LEU A 161 22.41 1.82 -21.12
N ALA A 162 23.47 2.19 -20.42
CA ALA A 162 24.82 2.21 -20.99
C ALA A 162 25.33 0.80 -21.34
N GLN A 163 25.10 -0.18 -20.45
CA GLN A 163 25.51 -1.57 -20.65
C GLN A 163 24.83 -2.20 -21.86
N PHE A 164 23.52 -2.00 -22.02
CA PHE A 164 22.76 -2.54 -23.13
C PHE A 164 22.83 -1.66 -24.39
N LYS A 165 23.41 -0.47 -24.31
CA LYS A 165 23.47 0.52 -25.39
C LYS A 165 22.09 0.82 -26.01
N VAL A 166 21.05 0.89 -25.15
CA VAL A 166 19.67 1.13 -25.55
C VAL A 166 19.13 2.42 -24.92
N LYS A 167 18.16 3.04 -25.59
CA LYS A 167 17.39 4.16 -25.05
C LYS A 167 16.20 3.62 -24.25
N PRO A 168 15.68 4.36 -23.24
CA PRO A 168 14.59 3.91 -22.38
C PRO A 168 13.36 3.38 -23.13
N TYR A 169 12.95 4.05 -24.22
CA TYR A 169 11.79 3.67 -25.02
C TYR A 169 11.98 2.39 -25.87
N GLN A 170 13.22 1.92 -26.03
CA GLN A 170 13.53 0.66 -26.71
C GLN A 170 13.44 -0.56 -25.81
N MET A 171 13.32 -0.34 -24.49
CA MET A 171 13.15 -1.41 -23.53
C MET A 171 11.72 -1.96 -23.54
N PRO A 172 11.52 -3.24 -23.17
CA PRO A 172 10.19 -3.77 -22.93
C PRO A 172 9.42 -2.90 -21.95
N GLN A 173 8.18 -2.56 -22.30
CA GLN A 173 7.36 -1.63 -21.54
C GLN A 173 6.45 -2.34 -20.55
N ILE A 174 6.05 -1.63 -19.49
CA ILE A 174 5.01 -2.00 -18.56
C ILE A 174 4.15 -0.76 -18.27
N ARG A 175 2.83 -0.93 -18.20
CA ARG A 175 1.91 0.19 -17.95
C ARG A 175 1.91 0.60 -16.48
N SER A 176 1.81 1.90 -16.22
CA SER A 176 1.60 2.44 -14.86
C SER A 176 0.30 1.94 -14.21
N GLY A 177 -0.65 1.47 -15.03
CA GLY A 177 -1.90 0.83 -14.60
C GLY A 177 -1.75 -0.57 -14.02
N ASP A 178 -0.61 -1.24 -14.22
CA ASP A 178 -0.36 -2.60 -13.73
C ASP A 178 -0.44 -2.67 -12.19
N PRO A 179 -1.10 -3.68 -11.61
CA PRO A 179 -1.19 -3.83 -10.16
C PRO A 179 0.16 -3.85 -9.44
N ALA A 180 1.16 -4.56 -9.98
CA ALA A 180 2.49 -4.63 -9.37
C ALA A 180 3.18 -3.27 -9.37
N VAL A 181 3.07 -2.51 -10.47
CA VAL A 181 3.61 -1.14 -10.60
C VAL A 181 2.99 -0.19 -9.57
N LYS A 182 1.64 -0.24 -9.43
CA LYS A 182 0.91 0.58 -8.45
C LYS A 182 1.30 0.28 -7.02
N VAL A 183 1.47 -1.00 -6.70
CA VAL A 183 1.80 -1.43 -5.35
C VAL A 183 3.17 -0.94 -4.91
N ILE A 184 4.19 -1.06 -5.76
CA ILE A 184 5.55 -0.57 -5.47
C ILE A 184 5.68 0.94 -5.59
N GLY A 185 4.67 1.63 -6.21
CA GLY A 185 4.64 3.08 -6.37
C GLY A 185 5.54 3.62 -7.46
N ALA A 186 5.86 2.80 -8.47
CA ALA A 186 6.65 3.25 -9.61
C ALA A 186 5.89 4.24 -10.48
N LYS A 187 6.62 5.22 -11.01
CA LYS A 187 6.10 6.31 -11.85
C LYS A 187 6.49 6.10 -13.32
N PRO A 188 5.75 6.69 -14.27
CA PRO A 188 6.20 6.74 -15.66
C PRO A 188 7.61 7.32 -15.73
N GLY A 189 8.49 6.64 -16.47
CA GLY A 189 9.92 7.00 -16.54
C GLY A 189 10.85 6.11 -15.72
N ASP A 190 10.32 5.36 -14.75
CA ASP A 190 11.13 4.42 -13.96
C ASP A 190 11.45 3.14 -14.74
N VAL A 191 12.53 2.48 -14.35
CA VAL A 191 12.89 1.15 -14.84
C VAL A 191 12.72 0.15 -13.70
N LEU A 192 12.00 -0.92 -13.98
CA LEU A 192 11.75 -2.00 -13.03
C LEU A 192 12.63 -3.21 -13.34
N LYS A 193 13.21 -3.76 -12.29
CA LYS A 193 13.86 -5.07 -12.30
C LYS A 193 12.87 -6.12 -11.83
N ILE A 194 12.58 -7.08 -12.68
CA ILE A 194 11.62 -8.15 -12.43
C ILE A 194 12.37 -9.46 -12.29
N THR A 195 12.31 -10.06 -11.13
CA THR A 195 12.96 -11.33 -10.81
C THR A 195 11.91 -12.42 -10.68
N ARG A 196 11.96 -13.42 -11.55
CA ARG A 196 11.08 -14.59 -11.48
C ARG A 196 11.87 -15.88 -11.36
N LYS A 197 11.27 -16.87 -10.73
CA LYS A 197 11.78 -18.23 -10.70
C LYS A 197 11.34 -18.93 -11.99
N SER A 198 12.28 -19.53 -12.71
CA SER A 198 12.04 -20.37 -13.88
C SER A 198 12.41 -21.80 -13.53
N THR A 199 11.62 -22.75 -13.99
CA THR A 199 11.88 -24.18 -13.79
C THR A 199 13.13 -24.65 -14.52
N THR A 200 13.45 -24.03 -15.65
CA THR A 200 14.59 -24.38 -16.52
C THR A 200 15.83 -23.53 -16.28
N ALA A 201 15.65 -22.21 -16.06
CA ALA A 201 16.76 -21.24 -15.95
C ALA A 201 17.01 -20.75 -14.52
N GLY A 202 16.33 -21.31 -13.50
CA GLY A 202 16.46 -20.89 -12.11
C GLY A 202 15.92 -19.46 -11.90
N LYS A 203 16.78 -18.53 -11.50
CA LYS A 203 16.42 -17.10 -11.38
C LYS A 203 16.60 -16.41 -12.72
N HIS A 204 15.52 -15.87 -13.26
CA HIS A 204 15.53 -15.06 -14.48
C HIS A 204 15.22 -13.60 -14.14
N VAL A 205 16.07 -12.68 -14.62
CA VAL A 205 15.95 -11.24 -14.39
C VAL A 205 15.60 -10.56 -15.71
N THR A 206 14.54 -9.75 -15.70
CA THR A 206 14.13 -8.92 -16.83
C THR A 206 13.96 -7.48 -16.39
N TYR A 207 14.10 -6.55 -17.32
CA TYR A 207 13.92 -5.13 -17.07
C TYR A 207 12.77 -4.60 -17.90
N ARG A 208 11.95 -3.71 -17.30
CA ARG A 208 10.84 -3.06 -17.98
C ARG A 208 10.81 -1.58 -17.69
N TYR A 209 10.50 -0.80 -18.71
CA TYR A 209 10.32 0.65 -18.61
C TYR A 209 8.85 0.98 -18.36
N VAL A 210 8.57 1.83 -17.35
CA VAL A 210 7.20 2.20 -16.99
C VAL A 210 6.70 3.30 -17.91
N VAL A 211 5.55 3.05 -18.55
CA VAL A 211 4.85 4.00 -19.42
C VAL A 211 3.45 4.28 -18.89
N GLU A 212 2.82 5.36 -19.37
CA GLU A 212 1.44 5.72 -18.98
C GLU A 212 0.40 4.68 -19.42
#